data_3f672abaf74c62d5673126a6296b2cda
#
_entry.id   3f672abaf74c62d5673126a6296b2cda
#
_cell.length_a   1.000
_cell.length_b   1.000
_cell.length_c   1.000
_cell.angle_alpha   90.00
_cell.angle_beta   90.00
_cell.angle_gamma   90.00
#
_symmetry.space_group_name_H-M   'P 1'
#
loop_
_entity.id
_entity.type
_entity.pdbx_description
1 polymer ?
#
loop_
_entity_poly.entity_id
_entity_poly.type
_entity_poly.pdbx_seq_one_letter_code
_entity_poly.pdbx_strand_id
1 'polypeptide(L)'
;VLSPEKHFMPIHRSTRRLTLARPLVVVAMVIASSLYAIAQQPPTPSRVRGTIEGIDGDVISVKSRSGEDVKLHMTSDIKVVGIIKISLADIKVGSFVGATTVPGPDGSQNAVEVHVFPEDMRGTGEGSRPYDLRPNSSMTNATVAESVAGNDGHTLLVKYKDGEKKVVVGADTPVVTYVPAGKSDLKAGAKIIAFMKKLPDGSFETNRVSVGRDGLTPPM
;
A
#
# COMPACT_ATOMS: atom_id res chain seq x y z
N VAL A 1 71.76 -69.42 16.37
CA VAL A 1 71.20 -70.69 15.93
C VAL A 1 69.69 -70.53 15.75
N LEU A 2 69.19 -70.85 14.59
CA LEU A 2 67.80 -71.11 14.17
C LEU A 2 66.88 -69.83 14.03
N SER A 3 66.65 -69.48 12.80
CA SER A 3 65.57 -68.73 12.22
C SER A 3 64.24 -69.50 12.32
N PRO A 4 63.13 -68.81 12.42
CA PRO A 4 61.87 -69.34 11.95
C PRO A 4 61.28 -68.57 10.79
N GLU A 5 60.62 -69.29 9.94
CA GLU A 5 60.04 -68.96 8.67
C GLU A 5 58.88 -67.96 8.75
N LYS A 6 58.78 -67.18 7.69
CA LYS A 6 57.68 -66.25 7.47
C LYS A 6 56.55 -66.95 6.74
N HIS A 7 55.38 -67.05 7.39
CA HIS A 7 54.10 -67.39 6.73
C HIS A 7 53.44 -66.16 6.16
N PHE A 8 53.29 -66.13 4.86
CA PHE A 8 52.67 -65.07 4.07
C PHE A 8 51.19 -65.44 3.86
N MET A 9 50.23 -64.65 4.43
CA MET A 9 48.81 -64.81 4.13
C MET A 9 48.39 -63.75 3.07
N PRO A 10 47.57 -64.12 2.10
CA PRO A 10 47.13 -63.18 1.07
C PRO A 10 45.95 -62.34 1.57
N ILE A 11 46.04 -61.02 1.38
CA ILE A 11 45.00 -60.04 1.69
C ILE A 11 43.95 -60.05 0.57
N HIS A 12 42.75 -60.41 0.90
CA HIS A 12 41.60 -60.39 0.02
C HIS A 12 41.07 -58.95 -0.03
N ARG A 13 41.27 -58.22 -1.13
CA ARG A 13 40.69 -56.88 -1.39
C ARG A 13 39.23 -57.05 -1.80
N SER A 14 38.32 -56.81 -0.92
CA SER A 14 36.89 -56.59 -1.22
C SER A 14 36.67 -55.18 -1.74
N THR A 15 36.43 -55.02 -3.04
CA THR A 15 36.02 -53.76 -3.68
C THR A 15 34.52 -53.50 -3.37
N ARG A 16 34.22 -52.74 -2.32
CA ARG A 16 32.88 -52.19 -2.14
C ARG A 16 32.68 -51.01 -3.11
N ARG A 17 31.89 -51.23 -4.14
CA ARG A 17 31.36 -50.17 -4.99
C ARG A 17 30.36 -49.34 -4.17
N LEU A 18 30.74 -48.10 -3.78
CA LEU A 18 29.83 -47.11 -3.26
C LEU A 18 28.98 -46.57 -4.42
N THR A 19 27.72 -46.90 -4.44
CA THR A 19 26.72 -46.26 -5.31
C THR A 19 26.40 -44.87 -4.76
N LEU A 20 27.04 -43.85 -5.32
CA LEU A 20 26.70 -42.43 -5.13
C LEU A 20 25.49 -42.06 -6.02
N ALA A 21 24.28 -42.33 -5.57
CA ALA A 21 23.09 -41.95 -6.32
C ALA A 21 21.90 -41.62 -5.42
N ARG A 22 22.08 -40.75 -4.41
CA ARG A 22 20.93 -40.33 -3.58
C ARG A 22 20.88 -38.89 -3.02
N PRO A 23 21.72 -37.90 -3.37
CA PRO A 23 21.46 -36.53 -2.91
C PRO A 23 20.80 -35.60 -3.95
N LEU A 24 20.69 -35.97 -5.23
CA LEU A 24 20.21 -35.06 -6.28
C LEU A 24 18.68 -34.86 -6.30
N VAL A 25 17.90 -35.82 -5.80
CA VAL A 25 16.42 -35.74 -5.82
C VAL A 25 15.87 -34.87 -4.70
N VAL A 26 16.54 -34.79 -3.54
CA VAL A 26 16.06 -33.99 -2.41
C VAL A 26 16.29 -32.50 -2.62
N VAL A 27 17.37 -32.09 -3.30
CA VAL A 27 17.67 -30.67 -3.59
C VAL A 27 16.71 -30.11 -4.64
N ALA A 28 16.28 -30.90 -5.62
CA ALA A 28 15.30 -30.47 -6.63
C ALA A 28 13.90 -30.24 -6.04
N MET A 29 13.50 -30.98 -5.02
CA MET A 29 12.18 -30.81 -4.37
C MET A 29 12.09 -29.60 -3.46
N VAL A 30 13.21 -29.14 -2.88
CA VAL A 30 13.25 -27.93 -2.01
C VAL A 30 13.23 -26.66 -2.87
N ILE A 31 13.81 -26.67 -4.07
CA ILE A 31 13.82 -25.51 -4.97
C ILE A 31 12.44 -25.31 -5.63
N ALA A 32 11.70 -26.39 -5.91
CA ALA A 32 10.36 -26.31 -6.48
C ALA A 32 9.32 -25.71 -5.50
N SER A 33 9.47 -25.92 -4.19
CA SER A 33 8.56 -25.36 -3.18
C SER A 33 8.75 -23.86 -2.94
N SER A 34 9.90 -23.29 -3.28
CA SER A 34 10.17 -21.85 -3.10
C SER A 34 9.56 -20.97 -4.19
N LEU A 35 9.19 -21.53 -5.33
CA LEU A 35 8.60 -20.77 -6.44
C LEU A 35 7.08 -20.56 -6.33
N TYR A 36 6.39 -21.30 -5.46
CA TYR A 36 4.94 -21.16 -5.29
C TYR A 36 4.52 -20.08 -4.28
N ALA A 37 5.46 -19.49 -3.51
CA ALA A 37 5.15 -18.48 -2.49
C ALA A 37 5.05 -17.04 -3.00
N ILE A 38 5.30 -16.76 -4.30
CA ILE A 38 5.30 -15.39 -4.86
C ILE A 38 3.92 -14.97 -5.43
N ALA A 39 2.95 -15.87 -5.49
CA ALA A 39 1.77 -15.70 -6.33
C ALA A 39 0.47 -15.29 -5.63
N GLN A 40 0.47 -14.76 -4.41
CA GLN A 40 -0.78 -14.34 -3.75
C GLN A 40 -0.62 -13.10 -2.89
N GLN A 41 -0.14 -11.99 -3.46
CA GLN A 41 -0.57 -10.70 -2.93
C GLN A 41 -1.99 -10.46 -3.46
N PRO A 42 -2.98 -10.22 -2.57
CA PRO A 42 -4.31 -9.81 -3.03
C PRO A 42 -4.14 -8.58 -3.92
N PRO A 43 -4.83 -8.51 -5.06
CA PRO A 43 -4.71 -7.38 -5.97
C PRO A 43 -5.00 -6.11 -5.18
N THR A 44 -4.04 -5.20 -5.13
CA THR A 44 -4.23 -3.87 -4.55
C THR A 44 -5.45 -3.27 -5.26
N PRO A 45 -6.49 -2.84 -4.54
CA PRO A 45 -7.66 -2.28 -5.19
C PRO A 45 -7.21 -1.12 -6.08
N SER A 46 -7.47 -1.24 -7.37
CA SER A 46 -7.09 -0.20 -8.31
C SER A 46 -7.92 1.06 -8.00
N ARG A 47 -7.34 2.23 -8.24
CA ARG A 47 -8.00 3.51 -8.01
C ARG A 47 -7.95 4.32 -9.29
N VAL A 48 -9.03 5.05 -9.55
CA VAL A 48 -8.98 6.15 -10.51
C VAL A 48 -8.98 7.48 -9.77
N ARG A 49 -8.11 8.35 -10.18
CA ARG A 49 -8.07 9.76 -9.78
C ARG A 49 -8.36 10.59 -11.00
N GLY A 50 -9.38 11.41 -10.95
CA GLY A 50 -9.81 12.13 -12.14
C GLY A 50 -10.90 13.15 -11.91
N THR A 51 -11.49 13.59 -13.01
CA THR A 51 -12.61 14.53 -13.03
C THR A 51 -13.83 13.83 -13.62
N ILE A 52 -14.98 13.96 -12.98
CA ILE A 52 -16.24 13.47 -13.52
C ILE A 52 -16.59 14.32 -14.76
N GLU A 53 -16.78 13.67 -15.89
CA GLU A 53 -17.27 14.30 -17.11
C GLU A 53 -18.78 14.28 -17.20
N GLY A 54 -19.40 13.18 -16.71
CA GLY A 54 -20.85 13.03 -16.71
C GLY A 54 -21.30 11.83 -15.86
N ILE A 55 -22.59 11.79 -15.61
CA ILE A 55 -23.26 10.69 -14.91
C ILE A 55 -24.51 10.33 -15.69
N ASP A 56 -24.68 9.06 -15.97
CA ASP A 56 -25.85 8.50 -16.62
C ASP A 56 -26.35 7.32 -15.80
N GLY A 57 -27.47 7.51 -15.11
CA GLY A 57 -28.00 6.55 -14.17
C GLY A 57 -27.01 6.21 -13.04
N ASP A 58 -26.52 4.99 -13.05
CA ASP A 58 -25.52 4.47 -12.10
C ASP A 58 -24.09 4.47 -12.65
N VAL A 59 -23.86 5.03 -13.85
CA VAL A 59 -22.55 5.06 -14.50
C VAL A 59 -21.92 6.43 -14.37
N ILE A 60 -20.73 6.50 -13.80
CA ILE A 60 -19.88 7.70 -13.73
C ILE A 60 -18.85 7.61 -14.87
N SER A 61 -18.81 8.61 -15.74
CA SER A 61 -17.73 8.81 -16.72
C SER A 61 -16.66 9.71 -16.11
N VAL A 62 -15.42 9.24 -16.07
CA VAL A 62 -14.29 9.91 -15.42
C VAL A 62 -13.15 10.07 -16.40
N LYS A 63 -12.67 11.31 -16.57
CA LYS A 63 -11.36 11.59 -17.17
C LYS A 63 -10.29 11.43 -16.13
N SER A 64 -9.47 10.40 -16.25
CA SER A 64 -8.39 10.12 -15.29
C SER A 64 -7.29 11.18 -15.37
N ARG A 65 -6.44 11.28 -14.35
CA ARG A 65 -5.25 12.15 -14.37
C ARG A 65 -4.22 11.75 -15.43
N SER A 66 -4.23 10.48 -15.86
CA SER A 66 -3.42 9.99 -16.98
C SER A 66 -4.01 10.28 -18.36
N GLY A 67 -5.22 10.86 -18.41
CA GLY A 67 -5.91 11.21 -19.65
C GLY A 67 -6.82 10.11 -20.22
N GLU A 68 -6.99 9.00 -19.50
CA GLU A 68 -7.84 7.88 -19.92
C GLU A 68 -9.30 8.16 -19.59
N ASP A 69 -10.20 7.70 -20.43
CA ASP A 69 -11.65 7.68 -20.18
C ASP A 69 -12.03 6.41 -19.47
N VAL A 70 -12.57 6.54 -18.26
CA VAL A 70 -12.96 5.41 -17.41
C VAL A 70 -14.45 5.49 -17.09
N LYS A 71 -15.18 4.41 -17.32
CA LYS A 71 -16.56 4.25 -16.90
C LYS A 71 -16.64 3.38 -15.64
N LEU A 72 -17.31 3.87 -14.61
CA LEU A 72 -17.47 3.21 -13.32
C LEU A 72 -18.95 2.98 -13.05
N HIS A 73 -19.36 1.74 -12.86
CA HIS A 73 -20.68 1.39 -12.39
C HIS A 73 -20.75 1.55 -10.87
N MET A 74 -21.61 2.42 -10.38
CA MET A 74 -21.87 2.60 -8.96
C MET A 74 -22.67 1.43 -8.40
N THR A 75 -22.21 0.81 -7.32
CA THR A 75 -23.04 -0.16 -6.59
C THR A 75 -24.21 0.54 -5.89
N SER A 76 -25.27 -0.20 -5.57
CA SER A 76 -26.45 0.35 -4.88
C SER A 76 -26.11 0.93 -3.50
N ASP A 77 -25.10 0.36 -2.82
CA ASP A 77 -24.60 0.73 -1.51
C ASP A 77 -23.39 1.70 -1.54
N ILE A 78 -23.19 2.40 -2.67
CA ILE A 78 -22.06 3.32 -2.84
C ILE A 78 -21.94 4.29 -1.67
N LYS A 79 -20.72 4.40 -1.14
CA LYS A 79 -20.34 5.38 -0.12
C LYS A 79 -19.64 6.56 -0.76
N VAL A 80 -20.17 7.76 -0.53
CA VAL A 80 -19.57 9.00 -1.00
C VAL A 80 -19.11 9.79 0.21
N VAL A 81 -17.84 10.24 0.21
CA VAL A 81 -17.29 11.11 1.24
C VAL A 81 -16.70 12.37 0.59
N GLY A 82 -16.90 13.51 1.22
CA GLY A 82 -16.29 14.77 0.79
C GLY A 82 -14.86 14.90 1.33
N ILE A 83 -14.03 15.63 0.63
CA ILE A 83 -12.68 16.00 1.08
C ILE A 83 -12.60 17.52 1.09
N ILE A 84 -12.18 18.07 2.23
CA ILE A 84 -11.93 19.51 2.40
C ILE A 84 -10.49 19.74 2.87
N LYS A 85 -9.95 20.91 2.54
CA LYS A 85 -8.65 21.37 3.06
C LYS A 85 -8.83 21.80 4.52
N ILE A 86 -7.84 21.43 5.35
CA ILE A 86 -7.72 21.91 6.74
C ILE A 86 -6.29 22.45 6.95
N SER A 87 -6.06 23.04 8.11
CA SER A 87 -4.76 23.55 8.50
C SER A 87 -3.86 22.43 9.03
N LEU A 88 -2.55 22.55 8.82
CA LEU A 88 -1.57 21.72 9.50
C LEU A 88 -1.70 21.81 11.03
N ALA A 89 -2.08 22.98 11.55
CA ALA A 89 -2.33 23.20 12.97
C ALA A 89 -3.54 22.42 13.52
N ASP A 90 -4.40 21.86 12.67
CA ASP A 90 -5.52 21.01 13.08
C ASP A 90 -5.09 19.58 13.41
N ILE A 91 -3.87 19.19 13.00
CA ILE A 91 -3.30 17.90 13.40
C ILE A 91 -2.85 17.97 14.87
N LYS A 92 -3.56 17.25 15.74
CA LYS A 92 -3.27 17.20 17.18
C LYS A 92 -2.67 15.85 17.57
N VAL A 93 -1.96 15.82 18.69
CA VAL A 93 -1.61 14.56 19.37
C VAL A 93 -2.90 13.78 19.63
N GLY A 94 -2.92 12.51 19.31
CA GLY A 94 -4.09 11.65 19.34
C GLY A 94 -4.89 11.62 18.04
N SER A 95 -4.69 12.55 17.09
CA SER A 95 -5.35 12.45 15.76
C SER A 95 -4.97 11.14 15.07
N PHE A 96 -5.94 10.50 14.42
CA PHE A 96 -5.67 9.38 13.51
C PHE A 96 -5.51 9.95 12.10
N VAL A 97 -4.34 9.74 11.51
CA VAL A 97 -3.97 10.35 10.22
C VAL A 97 -3.53 9.30 9.21
N GLY A 98 -3.73 9.58 7.95
CA GLY A 98 -3.02 8.92 6.87
C GLY A 98 -2.00 9.88 6.27
N ALA A 99 -0.78 9.44 6.09
CA ALA A 99 0.27 10.23 5.46
C ALA A 99 0.84 9.47 4.27
N THR A 100 0.76 10.06 3.09
CA THR A 100 1.56 9.60 1.95
C THR A 100 2.92 10.23 2.02
N THR A 101 3.95 9.40 2.09
CA THR A 101 5.33 9.86 2.28
C THR A 101 6.26 9.30 1.22
N VAL A 102 7.37 10.00 0.99
CA VAL A 102 8.55 9.54 0.25
C VAL A 102 9.75 9.57 1.17
N PRO A 103 10.75 8.67 1.00
CA PRO A 103 11.95 8.67 1.82
C PRO A 103 12.72 9.98 1.71
N GLY A 104 13.13 10.53 2.85
CA GLY A 104 14.08 11.63 2.95
C GLY A 104 15.53 11.14 3.06
N PRO A 105 16.52 12.02 2.84
CA PRO A 105 17.95 11.67 2.85
C PRO A 105 18.47 11.23 4.21
N ASP A 106 17.83 11.65 5.29
CA ASP A 106 18.19 11.37 6.69
C ASP A 106 17.41 10.18 7.29
N GLY A 107 16.73 9.40 6.44
CA GLY A 107 15.85 8.30 6.88
C GLY A 107 14.47 8.74 7.36
N SER A 108 14.20 10.04 7.40
CA SER A 108 12.85 10.58 7.64
C SER A 108 11.91 10.24 6.49
N GLN A 109 10.63 10.49 6.70
CA GLN A 109 9.59 10.32 5.69
C GLN A 109 8.97 11.69 5.39
N ASN A 110 9.23 12.23 4.19
CA ASN A 110 8.68 13.51 3.76
C ASN A 110 7.25 13.34 3.27
N ALA A 111 6.31 14.03 3.91
CA ALA A 111 4.90 13.96 3.52
C ALA A 111 4.66 14.62 2.16
N VAL A 112 3.96 13.90 1.30
CA VAL A 112 3.41 14.40 0.03
C VAL A 112 2.01 14.97 0.25
N GLU A 113 1.27 14.37 1.18
CA GLU A 113 -0.03 14.79 1.68
C GLU A 113 -0.28 14.18 3.05
N VAL A 114 -1.18 14.79 3.82
CA VAL A 114 -1.70 14.23 5.07
C VAL A 114 -3.21 14.37 5.07
N HIS A 115 -3.92 13.32 5.45
CA HIS A 115 -5.35 13.38 5.70
C HIS A 115 -5.66 12.96 7.13
N VAL A 116 -6.49 13.76 7.80
CA VAL A 116 -6.97 13.47 9.15
C VAL A 116 -8.29 12.72 9.03
N PHE A 117 -8.36 11.58 9.68
CA PHE A 117 -9.60 10.81 9.74
C PHE A 117 -10.52 11.38 10.84
N PRO A 118 -11.83 11.55 10.57
CA PRO A 118 -12.82 11.74 11.63
C PRO A 118 -12.81 10.55 12.60
N GLU A 119 -13.30 10.77 13.80
CA GLU A 119 -13.20 9.76 14.87
C GLU A 119 -13.95 8.46 14.55
N ASP A 120 -15.05 8.53 13.83
CA ASP A 120 -15.83 7.37 13.34
C ASP A 120 -15.10 6.55 12.28
N MET A 121 -14.02 7.10 11.71
CA MET A 121 -13.14 6.43 10.76
C MET A 121 -11.79 6.01 11.36
N ARG A 122 -11.58 6.18 12.67
CA ARG A 122 -10.36 5.77 13.37
C ARG A 122 -10.07 4.28 13.13
N GLY A 123 -8.79 3.94 12.93
CA GLY A 123 -8.34 2.57 12.65
C GLY A 123 -8.48 2.14 11.19
N THR A 124 -9.11 2.96 10.32
CA THR A 124 -9.26 2.64 8.90
C THR A 124 -7.91 2.37 8.24
N GLY A 125 -7.69 1.11 7.83
CA GLY A 125 -6.47 0.69 7.13
C GLY A 125 -5.19 1.01 7.90
N GLU A 126 -5.19 0.90 9.24
CA GLU A 126 -4.02 1.13 10.07
C GLU A 126 -2.81 0.33 9.59
N GLY A 127 -1.63 0.92 9.67
CA GLY A 127 -0.38 0.33 9.23
C GLY A 127 0.30 1.09 8.10
N SER A 128 1.42 0.55 7.61
CA SER A 128 2.22 1.14 6.55
C SER A 128 2.35 0.19 5.37
N ARG A 129 2.21 0.73 4.14
CA ARG A 129 2.21 -0.06 2.89
C ARG A 129 2.69 0.78 1.70
N PRO A 130 3.22 0.16 0.64
CA PRO A 130 3.47 0.85 -0.63
C PRO A 130 2.22 1.56 -1.14
N TYR A 131 2.39 2.71 -1.78
CA TYR A 131 1.29 3.51 -2.29
C TYR A 131 1.58 4.04 -3.69
N ASP A 132 0.53 4.21 -4.50
CA ASP A 132 0.60 4.50 -5.92
C ASP A 132 0.56 5.99 -6.28
N LEU A 133 0.70 6.89 -5.31
CA LEU A 133 0.61 8.33 -5.57
C LEU A 133 1.85 8.88 -6.28
N ARG A 134 3.04 8.40 -5.91
CA ARG A 134 4.34 8.72 -6.51
C ARG A 134 5.26 7.50 -6.49
N PRO A 135 6.30 7.45 -7.34
CA PRO A 135 7.36 6.45 -7.20
C PRO A 135 7.94 6.43 -5.77
N ASN A 136 8.15 5.24 -5.24
CA ASN A 136 8.68 4.99 -3.89
C ASN A 136 7.85 5.58 -2.74
N SER A 137 6.57 5.95 -2.99
CA SER A 137 5.71 6.43 -1.92
C SER A 137 5.10 5.30 -1.09
N SER A 138 4.86 5.60 0.17
CA SER A 138 4.14 4.74 1.10
C SER A 138 2.99 5.50 1.76
N MET A 139 1.90 4.79 2.03
CA MET A 139 0.80 5.26 2.85
C MET A 139 0.94 4.68 4.26
N THR A 140 0.93 5.55 5.26
CA THR A 140 0.93 5.14 6.66
C THR A 140 -0.31 5.72 7.35
N ASN A 141 -1.21 4.85 7.82
CA ASN A 141 -2.35 5.24 8.63
C ASN A 141 -2.03 4.90 10.09
N ALA A 142 -2.03 5.92 10.95
CA ALA A 142 -1.49 5.81 12.29
C ALA A 142 -2.03 6.89 13.23
N THR A 143 -1.85 6.72 14.53
CA THR A 143 -2.14 7.75 15.52
C THR A 143 -0.93 8.67 15.71
N VAL A 144 -1.14 9.97 15.75
CA VAL A 144 -0.11 10.96 16.07
C VAL A 144 0.22 10.86 17.56
N ALA A 145 1.42 10.39 17.87
CA ALA A 145 1.93 10.29 19.23
C ALA A 145 2.58 11.60 19.69
N GLU A 146 3.29 12.28 18.77
CA GLU A 146 3.97 13.54 19.02
C GLU A 146 3.85 14.46 17.80
N SER A 147 3.78 15.76 18.04
CA SER A 147 3.82 16.78 16.99
C SER A 147 4.74 17.91 17.45
N VAL A 148 5.83 18.12 16.71
CA VAL A 148 6.82 19.17 17.00
C VAL A 148 6.81 20.17 15.87
N ALA A 149 6.48 21.43 16.19
CA ALA A 149 6.56 22.53 15.23
C ALA A 149 8.04 22.84 14.92
N GLY A 150 8.33 23.01 13.65
CA GLY A 150 9.61 23.49 13.13
C GLY A 150 9.43 24.80 12.36
N ASN A 151 10.53 25.37 11.87
CA ASN A 151 10.48 26.63 11.11
C ASN A 151 9.66 26.52 9.83
N ASP A 152 9.71 25.36 9.17
CA ASP A 152 9.11 25.13 7.83
C ASP A 152 8.03 24.04 7.85
N GLY A 153 7.36 23.83 8.99
CA GLY A 153 6.32 22.80 9.11
C GLY A 153 6.34 22.06 10.44
N HIS A 154 5.88 20.83 10.42
CA HIS A 154 5.81 19.98 11.61
C HIS A 154 6.53 18.65 11.38
N THR A 155 7.12 18.12 12.44
CA THR A 155 7.53 16.72 12.50
C THR A 155 6.52 15.96 13.38
N LEU A 156 5.91 14.94 12.80
CA LEU A 156 4.98 14.05 13.49
C LEU A 156 5.65 12.72 13.79
N LEU A 157 5.56 12.25 15.03
CA LEU A 157 5.79 10.85 15.36
C LEU A 157 4.45 10.14 15.30
N VAL A 158 4.29 9.22 14.35
CA VAL A 158 3.04 8.46 14.17
C VAL A 158 3.24 7.01 14.54
N LYS A 159 2.32 6.46 15.35
CA LYS A 159 2.38 5.07 15.85
C LYS A 159 1.21 4.26 15.32
N TYR A 160 1.52 3.05 14.87
CA TYR A 160 0.57 2.03 14.41
C TYR A 160 0.96 0.67 15.00
N LYS A 161 0.10 -0.32 14.85
CA LYS A 161 0.24 -1.64 15.49
C LYS A 161 1.65 -2.25 15.37
N ASP A 162 2.26 -2.14 14.18
CA ASP A 162 3.51 -2.85 13.86
C ASP A 162 4.74 -1.93 13.86
N GLY A 163 4.62 -0.69 14.36
CA GLY A 163 5.75 0.22 14.45
C GLY A 163 5.41 1.71 14.56
N GLU A 164 6.41 2.53 14.30
CA GLU A 164 6.28 3.98 14.29
C GLU A 164 7.06 4.61 13.14
N LYS A 165 6.70 5.83 12.77
CA LYS A 165 7.42 6.62 11.76
C LYS A 165 7.50 8.07 12.14
N LYS A 166 8.65 8.66 11.82
CA LYS A 166 8.85 10.11 11.85
C LYS A 166 8.47 10.68 10.48
N VAL A 167 7.42 11.49 10.46
CA VAL A 167 6.89 12.11 9.24
C VAL A 167 7.15 13.61 9.28
N VAL A 168 7.86 14.12 8.29
CA VAL A 168 8.11 15.55 8.12
C VAL A 168 7.02 16.12 7.20
N VAL A 169 6.22 17.03 7.75
CA VAL A 169 5.12 17.69 7.05
C VAL A 169 5.53 19.14 6.80
N GLY A 170 5.90 19.47 5.58
CA GLY A 170 6.27 20.83 5.18
C GLY A 170 5.07 21.78 5.23
N ALA A 171 5.33 23.09 5.31
CA ALA A 171 4.29 24.12 5.37
C ALA A 171 3.33 24.08 4.18
N ASP A 172 3.82 23.73 3.00
CA ASP A 172 3.04 23.64 1.76
C ASP A 172 2.41 22.26 1.53
N THR A 173 2.66 21.30 2.44
CA THR A 173 2.06 19.96 2.30
C THR A 173 0.54 20.04 2.41
N PRO A 174 -0.22 19.51 1.43
CA PRO A 174 -1.67 19.50 1.50
C PRO A 174 -2.14 18.69 2.72
N VAL A 175 -2.96 19.32 3.57
CA VAL A 175 -3.61 18.66 4.70
C VAL A 175 -5.11 18.73 4.49
N VAL A 176 -5.77 17.58 4.56
CA VAL A 176 -7.21 17.46 4.28
C VAL A 176 -7.91 16.62 5.36
N THR A 177 -9.23 16.66 5.37
CA THR A 177 -10.05 15.74 6.17
C THR A 177 -11.27 15.28 5.39
N TYR A 178 -11.93 14.26 5.88
CA TYR A 178 -13.17 13.74 5.33
C TYR A 178 -14.37 14.41 5.99
N VAL A 179 -15.38 14.67 5.18
CA VAL A 179 -16.67 15.22 5.62
C VAL A 179 -17.81 14.41 4.99
N PRO A 180 -19.01 14.39 5.58
CA PRO A 180 -20.17 13.75 4.97
C PRO A 180 -20.45 14.29 3.57
N ALA A 181 -20.75 13.38 2.65
CA ALA A 181 -21.17 13.70 1.29
C ALA A 181 -22.15 12.64 0.77
N GLY A 182 -22.80 12.91 -0.34
CA GLY A 182 -23.78 12.03 -0.95
C GLY A 182 -23.66 11.97 -2.48
N LYS A 183 -24.54 11.17 -3.11
CA LYS A 183 -24.57 11.06 -4.58
C LYS A 183 -24.76 12.39 -5.29
N SER A 184 -25.43 13.37 -4.65
CA SER A 184 -25.61 14.73 -5.18
C SER A 184 -24.32 15.54 -5.32
N ASP A 185 -23.25 15.12 -4.62
CA ASP A 185 -21.92 15.74 -4.76
C ASP A 185 -21.15 15.22 -5.98
N LEU A 186 -21.56 14.08 -6.51
CA LEU A 186 -21.03 13.53 -7.75
C LEU A 186 -21.70 14.29 -8.91
N LYS A 187 -20.98 15.18 -9.57
CA LYS A 187 -21.47 15.99 -10.69
C LYS A 187 -20.33 16.28 -11.67
N ALA A 188 -20.66 16.61 -12.90
CA ALA A 188 -19.68 17.00 -13.90
C ALA A 188 -18.75 18.10 -13.37
N GLY A 189 -17.46 17.97 -13.62
CA GLY A 189 -16.40 18.85 -13.11
C GLY A 189 -15.90 18.51 -11.70
N ALA A 190 -16.57 17.65 -10.95
CA ALA A 190 -16.11 17.22 -9.63
C ALA A 190 -14.84 16.36 -9.74
N LYS A 191 -13.85 16.65 -8.91
CA LYS A 191 -12.59 15.93 -8.85
C LYS A 191 -12.68 14.83 -7.80
N ILE A 192 -12.35 13.60 -8.18
CA ILE A 192 -12.60 12.41 -7.36
C ILE A 192 -11.39 11.48 -7.25
N ILE A 193 -11.46 10.65 -6.22
CA ILE A 193 -10.77 9.37 -6.13
C ILE A 193 -11.84 8.29 -5.96
N ALA A 194 -11.88 7.31 -6.85
CA ALA A 194 -12.77 6.16 -6.72
C ALA A 194 -11.96 4.86 -6.65
N PHE A 195 -12.41 3.95 -5.78
CA PHE A 195 -11.88 2.60 -5.76
C PHE A 195 -12.55 1.80 -6.87
N MET A 196 -11.75 1.09 -7.66
CA MET A 196 -12.25 0.32 -8.79
C MET A 196 -12.08 -1.17 -8.52
N LYS A 197 -13.10 -1.92 -8.84
CA LYS A 197 -13.04 -3.37 -8.94
C LYS A 197 -13.33 -3.76 -10.39
N LYS A 198 -12.40 -4.46 -11.02
CA LYS A 198 -12.60 -4.98 -12.37
C LYS A 198 -13.54 -6.19 -12.31
N LEU A 199 -14.55 -6.19 -13.16
CA LEU A 199 -15.51 -7.29 -13.32
C LEU A 199 -15.02 -8.28 -14.37
N PRO A 200 -15.60 -9.52 -14.41
CA PRO A 200 -15.20 -10.54 -15.38
C PRO A 200 -15.41 -10.14 -16.84
N ASP A 201 -16.37 -9.27 -17.12
CA ASP A 201 -16.65 -8.71 -18.46
C ASP A 201 -15.70 -7.57 -18.87
N GLY A 202 -14.75 -7.21 -17.98
CA GLY A 202 -13.77 -6.16 -18.21
C GLY A 202 -14.22 -4.76 -17.80
N SER A 203 -15.49 -4.56 -17.43
CA SER A 203 -16.00 -3.31 -16.87
C SER A 203 -15.47 -3.05 -15.45
N PHE A 204 -15.71 -1.84 -14.92
CA PHE A 204 -15.32 -1.49 -13.56
C PHE A 204 -16.55 -1.11 -12.74
N GLU A 205 -16.57 -1.56 -11.50
CA GLU A 205 -17.53 -1.11 -10.49
C GLU A 205 -16.83 -0.32 -9.38
N THR A 206 -17.58 0.53 -8.70
CA THR A 206 -17.14 1.28 -7.52
C THR A 206 -18.23 1.29 -6.46
N ASN A 207 -17.82 1.03 -5.21
CA ASN A 207 -18.67 1.17 -4.03
C ASN A 207 -18.21 2.32 -3.12
N ARG A 208 -17.12 3.03 -3.49
CA ARG A 208 -16.58 4.15 -2.69
C ARG A 208 -15.97 5.23 -3.57
N VAL A 209 -16.46 6.44 -3.40
CA VAL A 209 -15.93 7.64 -4.06
C VAL A 209 -15.64 8.72 -3.03
N SER A 210 -14.46 9.31 -3.12
CA SER A 210 -14.09 10.51 -2.38
C SER A 210 -14.11 11.69 -3.34
N VAL A 211 -14.87 12.75 -3.02
CA VAL A 211 -15.06 13.92 -3.87
C VAL A 211 -14.47 15.16 -3.22
N GLY A 212 -13.65 15.89 -3.94
CA GLY A 212 -13.14 17.19 -3.48
C GLY A 212 -14.23 18.25 -3.46
N ARG A 213 -14.40 18.92 -2.32
CA ARG A 213 -15.31 20.06 -2.16
C ARG A 213 -14.65 21.34 -2.69
N ASP A 214 -15.45 22.30 -3.10
CA ASP A 214 -15.03 23.65 -3.50
C ASP A 214 -13.90 23.65 -4.54
N GLY A 215 -13.96 22.73 -5.50
CA GLY A 215 -12.95 22.58 -6.54
C GLY A 215 -11.64 21.93 -6.10
N LEU A 216 -11.54 21.49 -4.85
CA LEU A 216 -10.36 20.78 -4.35
C LEU A 216 -10.06 19.54 -5.19
N THR A 217 -8.81 19.40 -5.61
CA THR A 217 -8.30 18.13 -6.13
C THR A 217 -7.83 17.29 -4.96
N PRO A 218 -8.46 16.12 -4.68
CA PRO A 218 -8.02 15.24 -3.61
C PRO A 218 -6.52 14.92 -3.75
N PRO A 219 -5.69 15.16 -2.72
CA PRO A 219 -4.23 15.07 -2.86
C PRO A 219 -3.68 13.63 -2.78
N MET A 220 -4.46 12.66 -2.22
CA MET A 220 -4.05 11.26 -2.05
C MET A 220 -4.31 10.39 -3.28
#